data_26f747ccd5527dd19410cc4108a22819
#
_entry.id   26f747ccd5527dd19410cc4108a22819
#
_cell.length_a   1.000
_cell.length_b   1.000
_cell.length_c   1.000
_cell.angle_alpha   90.00
_cell.angle_beta   90.00
_cell.angle_gamma   90.00
#
_symmetry.space_group_name_H-M   'P 1'
#
loop_
_entity.id
_entity.type
_entity.pdbx_description
1 polymer ?
#
loop_
_entity_poly.entity_id
_entity_poly.type
_entity_poly.pdbx_seq_one_letter_code
_entity_poly.pdbx_strand_id
1 'polypeptide(L)'
;MWTKLDGDLVVYDVLENGLRVRVSPEGDHVYGTLVQSAESAQWTSLDGKETRSFAVSTPVRMERRVPDLDYVTECDNRVWGCSSKENVIYACRLGDPTNWFSYRGIAADSYAVTVGSDGAFTGAATCMGYALFFKENTLHKLYGSKPSDFQLTSLRCRGVAKNAARSLCVLNETLYYLSPDGVMAWDGSIPTKVSGALDSGRLANVQSAVGSALDGRYYLHVARTAAGENTARLLVYDTERALWSEENVCSYEMTSTGGQLYLWDGQALWAADPSREADWQATDGVEEKLNFELTTGDIGLDGAEDRYLSRLTLRLDAECSSTVEVAASYDGGPWETVASLTAQDKRRSFDLPFVPRRHGTLRLRLKGRGQITLRSIAKTMAAAKGGIAGGEV
;
A
#
# COMPACT_ATOMS: atom_id res chain seq x y z
N MET A 1 -36.84 -4.99 3.04
CA MET A 1 -37.45 -4.20 1.95
C MET A 1 -37.74 -2.82 2.52
N TRP A 2 -37.10 -1.77 2.01
CA TRP A 2 -37.28 -0.42 2.51
C TRP A 2 -38.38 0.27 1.70
N THR A 3 -39.45 0.70 2.34
CA THR A 3 -40.54 1.40 1.67
C THR A 3 -40.35 2.89 1.95
N LYS A 4 -40.35 3.73 0.91
CA LYS A 4 -40.41 5.19 1.06
C LYS A 4 -41.76 5.55 1.69
N LEU A 5 -41.72 6.02 2.92
CA LEU A 5 -42.92 6.52 3.61
C LEU A 5 -42.91 8.04 3.52
N ASP A 6 -43.98 8.63 3.04
CA ASP A 6 -44.22 10.06 3.08
C ASP A 6 -44.70 10.42 4.50
N GLY A 7 -43.80 10.86 5.34
CA GLY A 7 -44.10 11.23 6.71
C GLY A 7 -43.14 12.29 7.26
N ASP A 8 -43.63 13.15 8.10
CA ASP A 8 -42.87 14.23 8.73
C ASP A 8 -41.94 13.77 9.84
N LEU A 9 -41.97 12.45 10.19
CA LEU A 9 -41.22 11.87 11.27
C LEU A 9 -40.06 11.07 10.73
N VAL A 10 -38.85 11.44 11.07
CA VAL A 10 -37.62 10.73 10.68
C VAL A 10 -36.88 10.28 11.93
N VAL A 11 -36.75 8.94 12.10
CA VAL A 11 -35.96 8.35 13.17
C VAL A 11 -34.49 8.31 12.73
N TYR A 12 -33.62 8.90 13.53
CA TYR A 12 -32.17 8.93 13.25
C TYR A 12 -31.33 8.24 14.33
N ASP A 13 -31.89 7.90 15.49
CA ASP A 13 -31.23 7.14 16.52
C ASP A 13 -32.23 6.35 17.37
N VAL A 14 -31.80 5.20 17.88
CA VAL A 14 -32.61 4.33 18.76
C VAL A 14 -32.05 4.40 20.16
N LEU A 15 -32.84 4.80 21.13
CA LEU A 15 -32.50 4.88 22.55
C LEU A 15 -32.99 3.63 23.28
N GLU A 16 -32.45 3.38 24.46
CA GLU A 16 -32.90 2.29 25.34
C GLU A 16 -34.42 2.43 25.69
N ASN A 17 -34.90 3.66 25.87
CA ASN A 17 -36.29 3.97 26.23
C ASN A 17 -36.97 4.92 25.24
N GLY A 18 -36.71 4.74 23.92
CA GLY A 18 -37.35 5.58 22.92
C GLY A 18 -36.56 5.74 21.63
N LEU A 19 -37.02 6.65 20.79
CA LEU A 19 -36.41 6.95 19.50
C LEU A 19 -36.02 8.43 19.44
N ARG A 20 -34.84 8.72 18.89
CA ARG A 20 -34.52 10.08 18.47
C ARG A 20 -35.15 10.35 17.11
N VAL A 21 -36.01 11.36 17.07
CA VAL A 21 -36.83 11.65 15.91
C VAL A 21 -36.69 13.12 15.54
N ARG A 22 -36.47 13.35 14.25
CA ARG A 22 -36.58 14.68 13.65
C ARG A 22 -37.99 14.87 13.12
N VAL A 23 -38.63 15.92 13.52
CA VAL A 23 -39.89 16.40 12.93
C VAL A 23 -39.52 17.48 11.93
N SER A 24 -39.94 17.31 10.69
CA SER A 24 -39.74 18.27 9.61
C SER A 24 -41.05 18.77 9.09
N PRO A 25 -41.65 19.80 9.67
CA PRO A 25 -42.53 20.64 8.88
C PRO A 25 -41.66 21.42 7.89
N GLU A 26 -42.21 21.82 6.77
CA GLU A 26 -41.52 22.53 5.69
C GLU A 26 -40.54 23.59 6.22
N GLY A 27 -39.23 23.27 6.13
CA GLY A 27 -38.11 24.20 6.33
C GLY A 27 -37.19 23.93 7.52
N ASP A 28 -37.69 23.84 8.74
CA ASP A 28 -36.83 23.71 9.92
C ASP A 28 -36.90 22.32 10.56
N HIS A 29 -35.73 21.71 10.76
CA HIS A 29 -35.63 20.41 11.39
C HIS A 29 -35.57 20.56 12.91
N VAL A 30 -36.62 20.16 13.62
CA VAL A 30 -36.63 20.11 15.08
C VAL A 30 -36.35 18.69 15.55
N TYR A 31 -35.30 18.56 16.34
CA TYR A 31 -34.86 17.27 16.88
C TYR A 31 -35.47 17.05 18.27
N GLY A 32 -35.90 15.82 18.54
CA GLY A 32 -36.52 15.47 19.81
C GLY A 32 -36.46 13.98 20.11
N THR A 33 -37.03 13.58 21.23
CA THR A 33 -37.14 12.18 21.66
C THR A 33 -38.59 11.73 21.56
N LEU A 34 -38.85 10.61 20.90
CA LEU A 34 -40.16 9.97 20.82
C LEU A 34 -40.20 8.80 21.81
N VAL A 35 -41.13 8.84 22.74
CA VAL A 35 -41.42 7.74 23.68
C VAL A 35 -42.77 7.15 23.34
N GLN A 36 -42.82 5.84 23.13
CA GLN A 36 -44.05 5.14 22.81
C GLN A 36 -44.65 4.48 24.05
N SER A 37 -45.93 4.66 24.26
CA SER A 37 -46.77 3.90 25.19
C SER A 37 -47.68 2.94 24.43
N ALA A 38 -48.53 2.17 25.13
CA ALA A 38 -49.46 1.25 24.49
C ALA A 38 -50.51 1.95 23.59
N GLU A 39 -50.83 3.20 23.88
CA GLU A 39 -51.95 3.92 23.22
C GLU A 39 -51.48 5.11 22.39
N SER A 40 -50.33 5.71 22.70
CA SER A 40 -49.80 6.88 22.01
C SER A 40 -48.30 6.93 21.97
N ALA A 41 -47.75 7.68 21.01
CA ALA A 41 -46.36 8.05 20.96
C ALA A 41 -46.22 9.55 21.20
N GLN A 42 -45.39 9.93 22.18
CA GLN A 42 -45.16 11.32 22.53
C GLN A 42 -43.73 11.72 22.15
N TRP A 43 -43.62 12.74 21.32
CA TRP A 43 -42.35 13.36 20.95
C TRP A 43 -42.14 14.63 21.75
N THR A 44 -40.93 14.82 22.28
CA THR A 44 -40.52 16.04 22.98
C THR A 44 -39.23 16.56 22.37
N SER A 45 -39.20 17.87 22.05
CA SER A 45 -37.96 18.51 21.52
C SER A 45 -36.81 18.39 22.51
N LEU A 46 -35.55 18.45 22.01
CA LEU A 46 -34.36 18.34 22.86
C LEU A 46 -34.26 19.45 23.92
N ASP A 47 -34.80 20.62 23.65
CA ASP A 47 -34.86 21.75 24.58
C ASP A 47 -36.07 21.70 25.50
N GLY A 48 -36.95 20.69 25.36
CA GLY A 48 -38.13 20.46 26.16
C GLY A 48 -39.31 21.43 25.93
N LYS A 49 -39.19 22.33 24.95
CA LYS A 49 -40.22 23.40 24.75
C LYS A 49 -41.40 22.94 23.92
N GLU A 50 -41.20 21.97 23.02
CA GLU A 50 -42.26 21.46 22.17
C GLU A 50 -42.56 20.00 22.50
N THR A 51 -43.85 19.68 22.54
CA THR A 51 -44.36 18.32 22.69
C THR A 51 -45.44 18.06 21.66
N ARG A 52 -45.36 16.93 20.96
CA ARG A 52 -46.35 16.48 19.98
C ARG A 52 -46.75 15.04 20.26
N SER A 53 -48.00 14.72 20.04
CA SER A 53 -48.52 13.35 20.20
C SER A 53 -48.86 12.78 18.84
N PHE A 54 -48.49 11.52 18.63
CA PHE A 54 -48.76 10.76 17.40
C PHE A 54 -49.48 9.48 17.72
N ALA A 55 -50.30 9.01 16.79
CA ALA A 55 -50.89 7.68 16.89
C ALA A 55 -49.78 6.61 16.77
N VAL A 56 -49.95 5.50 17.48
CA VAL A 56 -48.96 4.39 17.44
C VAL A 56 -48.80 3.84 16.04
N SER A 57 -49.81 3.93 15.19
CA SER A 57 -49.78 3.52 13.79
C SER A 57 -49.19 4.55 12.83
N THR A 58 -48.76 5.72 13.33
CA THR A 58 -48.15 6.75 12.45
C THR A 58 -46.88 6.22 11.81
N PRO A 59 -46.78 6.23 10.48
CA PRO A 59 -45.60 5.75 9.80
C PRO A 59 -44.44 6.68 10.07
N VAL A 60 -43.27 6.09 10.34
CA VAL A 60 -41.99 6.79 10.54
C VAL A 60 -41.01 6.39 9.45
N ARG A 61 -40.28 7.38 8.95
CA ARG A 61 -39.15 7.16 8.07
C ARG A 61 -37.88 6.97 8.91
N MET A 62 -37.16 5.87 8.71
CA MET A 62 -35.82 5.72 9.25
C MET A 62 -34.81 6.24 8.26
N GLU A 63 -34.08 7.27 8.66
CA GLU A 63 -32.96 7.79 7.89
C GLU A 63 -31.67 7.59 8.71
N ARG A 64 -30.89 6.56 8.32
CA ARG A 64 -29.54 6.40 8.83
C ARG A 64 -28.61 7.11 7.86
N ARG A 65 -28.07 8.23 8.26
CA ARG A 65 -27.08 8.97 7.48
C ARG A 65 -25.72 8.38 7.74
N VAL A 66 -25.10 7.84 6.70
CA VAL A 66 -23.67 7.66 6.65
C VAL A 66 -23.08 8.97 6.09
N PRO A 67 -22.03 9.54 6.67
CA PRO A 67 -21.32 10.67 6.06
C PRO A 67 -20.85 10.34 4.65
N ASP A 68 -20.62 11.36 3.83
CA ASP A 68 -20.04 11.20 2.50
C ASP A 68 -18.52 10.91 2.65
N LEU A 69 -18.16 9.62 2.70
CA LEU A 69 -16.81 9.17 3.03
C LEU A 69 -16.05 8.73 1.80
N ASP A 70 -14.83 9.24 1.62
CA ASP A 70 -13.92 8.83 0.55
C ASP A 70 -13.20 7.52 0.88
N TYR A 71 -12.72 7.39 2.12
CA TYR A 71 -11.97 6.24 2.61
C TYR A 71 -12.42 5.86 4.01
N VAL A 72 -12.35 4.57 4.30
CA VAL A 72 -12.72 4.01 5.61
C VAL A 72 -11.66 3.04 6.11
N THR A 73 -11.56 2.92 7.42
CA THR A 73 -10.74 1.92 8.10
C THR A 73 -11.43 1.48 9.39
N GLU A 74 -11.13 0.28 9.89
CA GLU A 74 -11.60 -0.18 11.20
C GLU A 74 -10.48 0.04 12.22
N CYS A 75 -10.81 0.57 13.40
CA CYS A 75 -9.91 0.67 14.53
C CYS A 75 -10.72 0.66 15.83
N ASP A 76 -10.37 -0.22 16.77
CA ASP A 76 -10.97 -0.30 18.10
C ASP A 76 -12.52 -0.43 18.08
N ASN A 77 -13.04 -1.38 17.30
CA ASN A 77 -14.47 -1.65 17.12
C ASN A 77 -15.27 -0.44 16.62
N ARG A 78 -14.63 0.48 15.93
CA ARG A 78 -15.27 1.60 15.23
C ARG A 78 -14.88 1.56 13.75
N VAL A 79 -15.82 1.87 12.90
CA VAL A 79 -15.49 2.28 11.53
C VAL A 79 -15.14 3.76 11.58
N TRP A 80 -13.97 4.08 11.10
CA TRP A 80 -13.49 5.43 10.91
C TRP A 80 -13.54 5.77 9.43
N GLY A 81 -13.80 7.01 9.09
CA GLY A 81 -13.83 7.45 7.70
C GLY A 81 -13.47 8.92 7.56
N CYS A 82 -13.14 9.33 6.35
CA CYS A 82 -12.81 10.72 6.06
C CYS A 82 -13.58 11.25 4.86
N SER A 83 -13.94 12.51 4.91
CA SER A 83 -14.63 13.25 3.86
C SER A 83 -13.76 14.40 3.37
N SER A 84 -13.33 14.34 2.11
CA SER A 84 -12.60 15.44 1.48
C SER A 84 -13.49 16.66 1.25
N LYS A 85 -14.78 16.44 1.01
CA LYS A 85 -15.74 17.50 0.78
C LYS A 85 -15.94 18.39 2.00
N GLU A 86 -15.97 17.77 3.18
CA GLU A 86 -16.20 18.47 4.46
C GLU A 86 -14.89 18.73 5.19
N ASN A 87 -13.78 18.08 4.76
CA ASN A 87 -12.47 18.09 5.40
C ASN A 87 -12.52 17.59 6.86
N VAL A 88 -13.28 16.51 7.07
CA VAL A 88 -13.62 15.95 8.39
C VAL A 88 -13.26 14.47 8.44
N ILE A 89 -12.75 14.04 9.59
CA ILE A 89 -12.60 12.63 9.95
C ILE A 89 -13.74 12.28 10.91
N TYR A 90 -14.44 11.19 10.60
CA TYR A 90 -15.57 10.66 11.35
C TYR A 90 -15.27 9.32 11.98
N ALA A 91 -15.90 9.03 13.12
CA ALA A 91 -16.02 7.68 13.65
C ALA A 91 -17.47 7.35 13.96
N CYS A 92 -17.88 6.14 13.61
CA CYS A 92 -19.17 5.61 14.01
C CYS A 92 -19.25 5.42 15.54
N ARG A 93 -20.46 5.17 16.04
CA ARG A 93 -20.65 4.73 17.42
C ARG A 93 -19.92 3.39 17.66
N LEU A 94 -19.37 3.23 18.86
CA LEU A 94 -18.67 2.00 19.24
C LEU A 94 -19.57 0.78 19.06
N GLY A 95 -19.10 -0.19 18.25
CA GLY A 95 -19.81 -1.43 17.95
C GLY A 95 -21.05 -1.27 17.03
N ASP A 96 -21.33 -0.06 16.52
CA ASP A 96 -22.46 0.18 15.61
C ASP A 96 -22.00 0.97 14.36
N PRO A 97 -21.59 0.31 13.30
CA PRO A 97 -21.07 0.93 12.08
C PRO A 97 -22.14 1.67 11.27
N THR A 98 -23.40 1.56 11.68
CA THR A 98 -24.51 2.23 11.00
C THR A 98 -24.90 3.56 11.65
N ASN A 99 -24.32 3.90 12.80
CA ASN A 99 -24.63 5.09 13.56
C ASN A 99 -23.41 6.04 13.63
N TRP A 100 -23.50 7.17 12.93
CA TRP A 100 -22.41 8.15 12.79
C TRP A 100 -22.71 9.47 13.52
N PHE A 101 -23.88 9.60 14.13
CA PHE A 101 -24.37 10.88 14.70
C PHE A 101 -24.92 10.73 16.12
N SER A 102 -24.31 9.86 16.94
CA SER A 102 -24.63 9.74 18.37
C SER A 102 -23.69 10.63 19.18
N TYR A 103 -24.23 11.67 19.83
CA TYR A 103 -23.47 12.65 20.62
C TYR A 103 -24.17 12.88 21.96
N ARG A 104 -24.04 11.91 22.87
CA ARG A 104 -24.75 11.91 24.18
C ARG A 104 -23.81 12.23 25.36
N GLY A 105 -22.50 12.38 25.10
CA GLY A 105 -21.47 12.57 26.12
C GLY A 105 -21.00 11.27 26.78
N ILE A 106 -21.21 10.12 26.14
CA ILE A 106 -20.76 8.81 26.63
C ILE A 106 -19.59 8.24 25.83
N ALA A 107 -18.87 7.27 26.39
CA ALA A 107 -17.70 6.67 25.77
C ALA A 107 -17.99 5.99 24.41
N ALA A 108 -19.23 5.51 24.23
CA ALA A 108 -19.62 4.83 22.99
C ALA A 108 -20.02 5.78 21.84
N ASP A 109 -20.07 7.07 22.07
CA ASP A 109 -20.58 8.03 21.08
C ASP A 109 -19.75 8.07 19.79
N SER A 110 -20.39 8.53 18.73
CA SER A 110 -19.74 8.89 17.47
C SER A 110 -18.75 10.05 17.67
N TYR A 111 -17.85 10.23 16.72
CA TYR A 111 -16.88 11.32 16.76
C TYR A 111 -16.73 11.98 15.39
N ALA A 112 -16.44 13.26 15.39
CA ALA A 112 -16.11 14.00 14.19
C ALA A 112 -15.09 15.09 14.52
N VAL A 113 -14.08 15.25 13.68
CA VAL A 113 -13.05 16.27 13.81
C VAL A 113 -12.69 16.86 12.45
N THR A 114 -12.70 18.18 12.36
CA THR A 114 -12.22 18.90 11.17
C THR A 114 -10.70 18.92 11.14
N VAL A 115 -10.11 18.66 9.99
CA VAL A 115 -8.66 18.75 9.79
C VAL A 115 -8.30 20.08 9.13
N GLY A 116 -7.17 20.68 9.56
CA GLY A 116 -6.71 21.98 9.05
C GLY A 116 -5.80 21.88 7.83
N SER A 117 -5.53 20.67 7.30
CA SER A 117 -4.63 20.47 6.16
C SER A 117 -5.35 20.64 4.83
N ASP A 118 -4.63 21.14 3.83
CA ASP A 118 -5.15 21.31 2.48
C ASP A 118 -5.17 19.98 1.69
N GLY A 119 -5.98 19.96 0.63
CA GLY A 119 -6.08 18.86 -0.32
C GLY A 119 -7.06 17.77 0.11
N ALA A 120 -7.41 16.92 -0.84
CA ALA A 120 -8.29 15.77 -0.62
C ALA A 120 -7.59 14.66 0.14
N PHE A 121 -8.35 13.85 0.86
CA PHE A 121 -7.84 12.59 1.41
C PHE A 121 -7.49 11.63 0.28
N THR A 122 -6.46 10.83 0.47
CA THR A 122 -5.93 9.89 -0.52
C THR A 122 -5.88 8.45 -0.01
N GLY A 123 -6.20 8.22 1.25
CA GLY A 123 -6.28 6.88 1.82
C GLY A 123 -6.53 6.88 3.32
N ALA A 124 -6.94 5.74 3.85
CA ALA A 124 -7.08 5.48 5.27
C ALA A 124 -6.58 4.05 5.58
N ALA A 125 -5.97 3.87 6.74
CA ALA A 125 -5.51 2.57 7.22
C ALA A 125 -5.46 2.55 8.74
N THR A 126 -5.45 1.35 9.31
CA THR A 126 -5.16 1.13 10.72
C THR A 126 -3.82 0.42 10.86
N CYS A 127 -2.94 0.97 11.67
CA CYS A 127 -1.65 0.39 11.96
C CYS A 127 -1.24 0.72 13.40
N MET A 128 -0.70 -0.26 14.13
CA MET A 128 -0.22 -0.11 15.51
C MET A 128 -1.28 0.48 16.48
N GLY A 129 -2.58 0.16 16.26
CA GLY A 129 -3.68 0.70 17.05
C GLY A 129 -4.03 2.17 16.77
N TYR A 130 -3.52 2.76 15.69
CA TYR A 130 -3.85 4.11 15.26
C TYR A 130 -4.73 4.08 14.03
N ALA A 131 -5.77 4.92 14.01
CA ALA A 131 -6.49 5.25 12.79
C ALA A 131 -5.71 6.34 12.03
N LEU A 132 -5.31 6.03 10.80
CA LEU A 132 -4.45 6.86 9.96
C LEU A 132 -5.21 7.35 8.74
N PHE A 133 -5.09 8.65 8.46
CA PHE A 133 -5.72 9.27 7.30
C PHE A 133 -4.68 10.05 6.51
N PHE A 134 -4.59 9.77 5.23
CA PHE A 134 -3.57 10.32 4.36
C PHE A 134 -4.14 11.38 3.42
N LYS A 135 -3.36 12.42 3.20
CA LYS A 135 -3.39 13.30 2.04
C LYS A 135 -2.03 13.21 1.36
N GLU A 136 -1.86 13.74 0.16
CA GLU A 136 -0.57 13.60 -0.56
C GLU A 136 0.65 14.12 0.22
N ASN A 137 0.46 15.11 1.10
CA ASN A 137 1.55 15.77 1.82
C ASN A 137 1.34 15.80 3.34
N THR A 138 0.39 15.03 3.86
CA THR A 138 0.10 15.02 5.30
C THR A 138 -0.41 13.64 5.71
N LEU A 139 0.04 13.19 6.87
CA LEU A 139 -0.51 12.05 7.60
C LEU A 139 -1.20 12.57 8.86
N HIS A 140 -2.46 12.23 9.00
CA HIS A 140 -3.23 12.44 10.22
C HIS A 140 -3.28 11.13 11.00
N LYS A 141 -2.78 11.17 12.24
CA LYS A 141 -2.79 10.04 13.18
C LYS A 141 -3.77 10.36 14.30
N LEU A 142 -4.73 9.46 14.51
CA LEU A 142 -5.74 9.58 15.53
C LEU A 142 -5.61 8.44 16.53
N TYR A 143 -5.67 8.75 17.81
CA TYR A 143 -5.55 7.81 18.91
C TYR A 143 -6.35 8.28 20.12
N GLY A 144 -6.62 7.36 21.05
CA GLY A 144 -7.46 7.55 22.21
C GLY A 144 -8.45 6.38 22.34
N SER A 145 -9.18 6.31 23.43
CA SER A 145 -10.09 5.18 23.72
C SER A 145 -11.59 5.58 23.61
N LYS A 146 -11.90 6.87 23.69
CA LYS A 146 -13.27 7.40 23.69
C LYS A 146 -13.29 8.83 23.13
N PRO A 147 -14.44 9.35 22.69
CA PRO A 147 -14.55 10.68 22.09
C PRO A 147 -13.97 11.82 22.91
N SER A 148 -14.00 11.73 24.24
CA SER A 148 -13.45 12.77 25.13
C SER A 148 -11.94 12.80 25.24
N ASP A 149 -11.24 11.73 24.83
CA ASP A 149 -9.78 11.62 24.88
C ASP A 149 -9.15 11.38 23.49
N PHE A 150 -9.93 11.35 22.43
CA PHE A 150 -9.39 11.26 21.07
C PHE A 150 -8.49 12.47 20.76
N GLN A 151 -7.30 12.18 20.27
CA GLN A 151 -6.32 13.17 19.88
C GLN A 151 -5.93 12.98 18.42
N LEU A 152 -5.91 14.07 17.69
CA LEU A 152 -5.49 14.14 16.31
C LEU A 152 -4.12 14.79 16.22
N THR A 153 -3.14 14.08 15.68
CA THR A 153 -1.82 14.60 15.35
C THR A 153 -1.65 14.63 13.83
N SER A 154 -1.17 15.74 13.31
CA SER A 154 -0.90 15.93 11.88
C SER A 154 0.59 16.03 11.63
N LEU A 155 1.12 15.14 10.79
CA LEU A 155 2.51 15.10 10.38
C LEU A 155 2.63 15.54 8.93
N ARG A 156 3.42 16.57 8.66
CA ARG A 156 3.76 16.97 7.29
C ARG A 156 4.81 16.02 6.72
N CYS A 157 4.38 15.14 5.85
CA CYS A 157 5.24 14.14 5.19
C CYS A 157 4.60 13.73 3.85
N ARG A 158 5.32 12.95 3.06
CA ARG A 158 4.73 12.33 1.87
C ARG A 158 3.73 11.26 2.29
N GLY A 159 2.46 11.48 1.99
CA GLY A 159 1.39 10.53 2.20
C GLY A 159 1.11 9.70 0.94
N VAL A 160 -0.07 9.13 0.86
CA VAL A 160 -0.47 8.25 -0.24
C VAL A 160 -0.71 9.07 -1.52
N ALA A 161 -0.22 8.57 -2.65
CA ALA A 161 -0.47 9.19 -3.96
C ALA A 161 -1.96 9.06 -4.35
N LYS A 162 -2.44 9.97 -5.20
CA LYS A 162 -3.79 9.85 -5.78
C LYS A 162 -3.93 8.49 -6.49
N ASN A 163 -5.10 7.87 -6.36
CA ASN A 163 -5.43 6.56 -6.92
C ASN A 163 -4.56 5.39 -6.38
N ALA A 164 -3.81 5.59 -5.30
CA ALA A 164 -2.96 4.58 -4.70
C ALA A 164 -3.41 4.14 -3.29
N ALA A 165 -4.64 4.46 -2.88
CA ALA A 165 -5.17 4.05 -1.56
C ALA A 165 -5.08 2.55 -1.31
N ARG A 166 -5.27 1.74 -2.34
CA ARG A 166 -5.18 0.28 -2.25
C ARG A 166 -3.75 -0.25 -2.11
N SER A 167 -2.73 0.61 -2.24
CA SER A 167 -1.34 0.23 -1.96
C SER A 167 -1.03 0.15 -0.47
N LEU A 168 -1.90 0.69 0.40
CA LEU A 168 -1.75 0.61 1.84
C LEU A 168 -1.79 -0.84 2.32
N CYS A 169 -0.72 -1.30 2.93
CA CYS A 169 -0.61 -2.65 3.45
C CYS A 169 0.27 -2.69 4.70
N VAL A 170 -0.21 -3.35 5.74
CA VAL A 170 0.55 -3.55 6.98
C VAL A 170 1.30 -4.88 6.88
N LEU A 171 2.60 -4.83 7.10
CA LEU A 171 3.48 -5.99 7.15
C LEU A 171 4.44 -5.83 8.34
N ASN A 172 4.41 -6.77 9.28
CA ASN A 172 5.26 -6.76 10.48
C ASN A 172 5.22 -5.39 11.20
N GLU A 173 4.01 -4.92 11.53
CA GLU A 173 3.75 -3.64 12.22
C GLU A 173 4.21 -2.39 11.45
N THR A 174 4.70 -2.53 10.24
CA THR A 174 5.09 -1.42 9.36
C THR A 174 4.05 -1.25 8.26
N LEU A 175 3.60 -0.02 8.04
CA LEU A 175 2.67 0.32 6.97
C LEU A 175 3.43 0.74 5.72
N TYR A 176 3.25 -0.02 4.65
CA TYR A 176 3.81 0.27 3.33
C TYR A 176 2.75 0.91 2.44
N TYR A 177 3.16 1.87 1.61
CA TYR A 177 2.26 2.52 0.66
C TYR A 177 3.03 3.24 -0.47
N LEU A 178 2.34 3.46 -1.59
CA LEU A 178 2.86 4.26 -2.69
C LEU A 178 2.56 5.75 -2.44
N SER A 179 3.60 6.56 -2.40
CA SER A 179 3.54 8.02 -2.35
C SER A 179 3.86 8.62 -3.74
N PRO A 180 3.66 9.93 -3.94
CA PRO A 180 4.12 10.60 -5.18
C PRO A 180 5.62 10.46 -5.45
N ASP A 181 6.43 10.28 -4.42
CA ASP A 181 7.90 10.20 -4.53
C ASP A 181 8.43 8.75 -4.55
N GLY A 182 7.54 7.75 -4.45
CA GLY A 182 7.88 6.33 -4.41
C GLY A 182 7.26 5.59 -3.24
N VAL A 183 7.70 4.38 -2.99
CA VAL A 183 7.17 3.55 -1.91
C VAL A 183 7.77 3.97 -0.57
N MET A 184 6.89 4.18 0.39
CA MET A 184 7.20 4.58 1.76
C MET A 184 6.89 3.45 2.74
N ALA A 185 7.64 3.43 3.84
CA ALA A 185 7.40 2.60 5.01
C ALA A 185 7.22 3.51 6.24
N TRP A 186 6.15 3.29 7.00
CA TRP A 186 5.85 4.00 8.24
C TRP A 186 5.80 3.03 9.42
N ASP A 187 6.60 3.29 10.43
CA ASP A 187 6.80 2.48 11.65
C ASP A 187 6.31 3.16 12.93
N GLY A 188 5.43 4.15 12.80
CA GLY A 188 4.94 4.95 13.93
C GLY A 188 5.55 6.36 14.01
N SER A 189 6.65 6.62 13.31
CA SER A 189 7.37 7.90 13.30
C SER A 189 7.22 8.65 11.96
N ILE A 190 8.31 9.01 11.33
CA ILE A 190 8.33 9.68 10.02
C ILE A 190 8.47 8.63 8.92
N PRO A 191 7.61 8.64 7.88
CA PRO A 191 7.73 7.68 6.79
C PRO A 191 9.08 7.77 6.09
N THR A 192 9.69 6.62 5.82
CA THR A 192 10.96 6.50 5.11
C THR A 192 10.77 5.92 3.72
N LYS A 193 11.53 6.39 2.73
CA LYS A 193 11.47 5.89 1.37
C LYS A 193 12.23 4.58 1.24
N VAL A 194 11.56 3.50 0.86
CA VAL A 194 12.18 2.17 0.65
C VAL A 194 12.42 1.84 -0.83
N SER A 195 11.91 2.63 -1.75
CA SER A 195 12.08 2.42 -3.20
C SER A 195 13.27 3.17 -3.80
N GLY A 196 14.25 3.56 -2.99
CA GLY A 196 15.43 4.29 -3.48
C GLY A 196 16.26 3.51 -4.51
N ALA A 197 16.26 2.18 -4.44
CA ALA A 197 16.96 1.31 -5.38
C ALA A 197 16.20 1.07 -6.70
N LEU A 198 14.90 1.41 -6.77
CA LEU A 198 14.14 1.30 -8.01
C LEU A 198 14.44 2.48 -8.92
N ASP A 199 14.50 2.20 -10.22
CA ASP A 199 14.48 3.24 -11.24
C ASP A 199 13.20 4.08 -11.08
N SER A 200 13.37 5.40 -10.97
CA SER A 200 12.26 6.36 -10.80
C SER A 200 11.23 6.26 -11.92
N GLY A 201 11.64 5.86 -13.12
CA GLY A 201 10.74 5.60 -14.24
C GLY A 201 9.75 4.47 -13.99
N ARG A 202 10.04 3.52 -13.10
CA ARG A 202 9.13 2.40 -12.79
C ARG A 202 7.90 2.80 -12.00
N LEU A 203 7.98 3.89 -11.24
CA LEU A 203 6.89 4.43 -10.42
C LEU A 203 6.35 5.77 -10.94
N ALA A 204 6.76 6.18 -12.13
CA ALA A 204 6.26 7.40 -12.75
C ALA A 204 4.90 7.17 -13.43
N ASN A 205 4.01 8.17 -13.39
CA ASN A 205 2.70 8.18 -14.05
C ASN A 205 1.81 6.99 -13.68
N VAL A 206 1.79 6.62 -12.41
CA VAL A 206 0.93 5.55 -11.88
C VAL A 206 -0.52 5.99 -11.95
N GLN A 207 -1.36 5.17 -12.58
CA GLN A 207 -2.81 5.36 -12.66
C GLN A 207 -3.56 4.67 -11.53
N SER A 208 -3.06 3.52 -11.10
CA SER A 208 -3.58 2.79 -9.95
C SER A 208 -2.48 1.94 -9.33
N ALA A 209 -2.59 1.71 -8.03
CA ALA A 209 -1.70 0.83 -7.29
C ALA A 209 -2.48 0.01 -6.28
N VAL A 210 -2.13 -1.28 -6.19
CA VAL A 210 -2.71 -2.24 -5.26
C VAL A 210 -1.58 -2.95 -4.53
N GLY A 211 -1.69 -3.06 -3.21
CA GLY A 211 -0.68 -3.67 -2.34
C GLY A 211 -1.22 -4.85 -1.54
N SER A 212 -0.37 -5.82 -1.29
CA SER A 212 -0.62 -6.92 -0.36
C SER A 212 0.69 -7.39 0.25
N ALA A 213 0.64 -8.27 1.24
CA ALA A 213 1.82 -8.79 1.90
C ALA A 213 1.72 -10.30 2.14
N LEU A 214 2.85 -11.00 1.96
CA LEU A 214 2.98 -12.41 2.29
C LEU A 214 4.45 -12.71 2.62
N ASP A 215 4.71 -13.49 3.67
CA ASP A 215 6.03 -14.04 4.03
C ASP A 215 7.17 -12.99 4.05
N GLY A 216 6.94 -11.87 4.74
CA GLY A 216 7.94 -10.81 4.85
C GLY A 216 8.15 -9.99 3.56
N ARG A 217 7.29 -10.13 2.57
CA ARG A 217 7.34 -9.39 1.30
C ARG A 217 6.13 -8.52 1.11
N TYR A 218 6.36 -7.31 0.64
CA TYR A 218 5.33 -6.39 0.19
C TYR A 218 5.22 -6.47 -1.32
N TYR A 219 4.05 -6.86 -1.80
CA TYR A 219 3.69 -6.95 -3.21
C TYR A 219 2.97 -5.69 -3.63
N LEU A 220 3.43 -5.03 -4.68
CA LEU A 220 2.87 -3.79 -5.19
C LEU A 220 2.63 -3.92 -6.70
N HIS A 221 1.38 -4.08 -7.08
CA HIS A 221 0.98 -3.94 -8.48
C HIS A 221 0.81 -2.46 -8.82
N VAL A 222 1.41 -2.01 -9.89
CA VAL A 222 1.26 -0.66 -10.42
C VAL A 222 0.81 -0.72 -11.87
N ALA A 223 -0.31 -0.07 -12.17
CA ALA A 223 -0.74 0.21 -13.53
C ALA A 223 -0.34 1.64 -13.88
N ARG A 224 0.26 1.84 -15.04
CA ARG A 224 0.80 3.12 -15.47
C ARG A 224 0.59 3.34 -16.97
N THR A 225 0.53 4.59 -17.36
CA THR A 225 0.53 4.99 -18.76
C THR A 225 1.88 5.63 -19.10
N ALA A 226 2.61 5.05 -20.04
CA ALA A 226 3.87 5.58 -20.52
C ALA A 226 3.88 5.56 -22.06
N ALA A 227 4.20 6.69 -22.67
CA ALA A 227 4.25 6.87 -24.13
C ALA A 227 2.95 6.43 -24.88
N GLY A 228 1.79 6.55 -24.21
CA GLY A 228 0.49 6.13 -24.78
C GLY A 228 0.17 4.64 -24.62
N GLU A 229 1.07 3.87 -24.02
CA GLU A 229 0.86 2.45 -23.70
C GLU A 229 0.55 2.27 -22.22
N ASN A 230 -0.45 1.44 -21.95
CA ASN A 230 -0.77 1.02 -20.60
C ASN A 230 0.10 -0.19 -20.24
N THR A 231 0.93 -0.05 -19.23
CA THR A 231 1.79 -1.12 -18.73
C THR A 231 1.44 -1.42 -17.27
N ALA A 232 1.44 -2.69 -16.93
CA ALA A 232 1.25 -3.17 -15.56
C ALA A 232 2.49 -3.91 -15.11
N ARG A 233 2.83 -3.78 -13.83
CA ARG A 233 4.01 -4.42 -13.21
C ARG A 233 3.67 -4.85 -11.80
N LEU A 234 4.12 -6.02 -11.41
CA LEU A 234 4.14 -6.47 -10.03
C LEU A 234 5.55 -6.30 -9.46
N LEU A 235 5.69 -5.36 -8.55
CA LEU A 235 6.93 -5.11 -7.82
C LEU A 235 6.86 -5.80 -6.46
N VAL A 236 7.92 -6.46 -6.06
CA VAL A 236 8.00 -7.19 -4.79
C VAL A 236 9.16 -6.67 -3.98
N TYR A 237 8.89 -6.24 -2.77
CA TYR A 237 9.88 -5.77 -1.81
C TYR A 237 10.10 -6.83 -0.72
N ASP A 238 11.28 -7.42 -0.69
CA ASP A 238 11.73 -8.31 0.39
C ASP A 238 12.23 -7.43 1.55
N THR A 239 11.49 -7.43 2.67
CA THR A 239 11.79 -6.54 3.80
C THR A 239 13.02 -6.96 4.60
N GLU A 240 13.38 -8.25 4.60
CA GLU A 240 14.56 -8.75 5.30
C GLU A 240 15.85 -8.37 4.57
N ARG A 241 15.82 -8.40 3.22
CA ARG A 241 16.99 -8.13 2.39
C ARG A 241 17.04 -6.72 1.84
N ALA A 242 15.96 -5.94 2.04
CA ALA A 242 15.76 -4.62 1.45
C ALA A 242 15.96 -4.62 -0.09
N LEU A 243 15.48 -5.67 -0.75
CA LEU A 243 15.63 -5.88 -2.19
C LEU A 243 14.28 -5.79 -2.90
N TRP A 244 14.31 -5.18 -4.08
CA TRP A 244 13.19 -5.14 -5.00
C TRP A 244 13.36 -6.14 -6.13
N SER A 245 12.30 -6.84 -6.47
CA SER A 245 12.17 -7.64 -7.68
C SER A 245 10.91 -7.26 -8.44
N GLU A 246 10.84 -7.66 -9.69
CA GLU A 246 9.67 -7.48 -10.56
C GLU A 246 9.25 -8.84 -11.07
N GLU A 247 7.96 -9.11 -10.97
CA GLU A 247 7.34 -10.33 -11.48
C GLU A 247 6.45 -9.99 -12.69
N ASN A 248 6.31 -10.93 -13.61
CA ASN A 248 5.57 -10.75 -14.86
C ASN A 248 4.08 -11.06 -14.73
N VAL A 249 3.53 -11.03 -13.53
CA VAL A 249 2.11 -11.25 -13.26
C VAL A 249 1.40 -9.91 -13.20
N CYS A 250 0.27 -9.79 -13.89
CA CYS A 250 -0.63 -8.65 -13.80
C CYS A 250 -1.75 -8.95 -12.81
N SER A 251 -2.09 -7.98 -11.96
CA SER A 251 -3.18 -8.11 -11.00
C SER A 251 -3.94 -6.80 -10.90
N TYR A 252 -5.26 -6.83 -10.95
CA TYR A 252 -6.09 -5.67 -10.65
C TYR A 252 -6.40 -5.54 -9.16
N GLU A 253 -6.47 -6.68 -8.48
CA GLU A 253 -6.73 -6.77 -7.04
C GLU A 253 -5.83 -7.84 -6.43
N MET A 254 -5.41 -7.60 -5.19
CA MET A 254 -4.61 -8.54 -4.42
C MET A 254 -5.08 -8.58 -2.97
N THR A 255 -5.02 -9.74 -2.39
CA THR A 255 -5.23 -9.93 -0.94
C THR A 255 -4.45 -11.13 -0.45
N SER A 256 -4.08 -11.12 0.82
CA SER A 256 -3.45 -12.25 1.48
C SER A 256 -4.34 -12.73 2.62
N THR A 257 -4.56 -14.03 2.68
CA THR A 257 -5.31 -14.67 3.76
C THR A 257 -4.89 -16.13 3.90
N GLY A 258 -4.88 -16.64 5.14
CA GLY A 258 -4.52 -18.02 5.42
C GLY A 258 -3.12 -18.44 4.96
N GLY A 259 -2.16 -17.50 4.89
CA GLY A 259 -0.80 -17.78 4.42
C GLY A 259 -0.66 -17.88 2.90
N GLN A 260 -1.66 -17.43 2.15
CA GLN A 260 -1.63 -17.39 0.68
C GLN A 260 -1.90 -15.99 0.16
N LEU A 261 -1.26 -15.65 -0.95
CA LEU A 261 -1.52 -14.44 -1.74
C LEU A 261 -2.46 -14.80 -2.89
N TYR A 262 -3.54 -14.07 -3.00
CA TYR A 262 -4.51 -14.18 -4.08
C TYR A 262 -4.41 -12.95 -4.99
N LEU A 263 -4.45 -13.20 -6.29
CA LEU A 263 -4.32 -12.22 -7.35
C LEU A 263 -5.52 -12.35 -8.28
N TRP A 264 -6.15 -11.25 -8.62
CA TRP A 264 -7.23 -11.20 -9.61
C TRP A 264 -6.77 -10.41 -10.83
N ASP A 265 -6.73 -11.05 -11.98
CA ASP A 265 -6.25 -10.46 -13.26
C ASP A 265 -7.37 -9.86 -14.12
N GLY A 266 -8.61 -9.83 -13.61
CA GLY A 266 -9.81 -9.42 -14.33
C GLY A 266 -10.58 -10.57 -14.95
N GLN A 267 -10.01 -11.78 -15.01
CA GLN A 267 -10.64 -12.98 -15.59
C GLN A 267 -10.57 -14.18 -14.65
N ALA A 268 -9.44 -14.39 -14.00
CA ALA A 268 -9.18 -15.52 -13.13
C ALA A 268 -8.63 -15.10 -11.78
N LEU A 269 -8.93 -15.89 -10.75
CA LEU A 269 -8.34 -15.79 -9.44
C LEU A 269 -7.15 -16.74 -9.35
N TRP A 270 -5.97 -16.18 -9.12
CA TRP A 270 -4.73 -16.91 -8.96
C TRP A 270 -4.36 -16.99 -7.48
N ALA A 271 -3.76 -18.10 -7.07
CA ALA A 271 -3.18 -18.24 -5.73
C ALA A 271 -1.68 -18.46 -5.88
N ALA A 272 -0.87 -17.62 -5.20
CA ALA A 272 0.56 -17.84 -5.11
C ALA A 272 0.82 -18.96 -4.10
N ASP A 273 1.37 -20.09 -4.56
CA ASP A 273 1.73 -21.21 -3.72
C ASP A 273 3.26 -21.36 -3.72
N PRO A 274 3.96 -20.84 -2.69
CA PRO A 274 5.42 -20.91 -2.63
C PRO A 274 5.95 -22.34 -2.43
N SER A 275 5.08 -23.30 -2.09
CA SER A 275 5.46 -24.71 -1.92
C SER A 275 5.47 -25.46 -3.24
N ARG A 276 4.91 -24.89 -4.30
CA ARG A 276 4.88 -25.50 -5.63
C ARG A 276 6.07 -24.99 -6.46
N GLU A 277 6.86 -25.92 -6.93
CA GLU A 277 7.98 -25.66 -7.84
C GLU A 277 7.54 -25.57 -9.32
N ALA A 278 6.28 -25.94 -9.63
CA ALA A 278 5.77 -25.99 -10.99
C ALA A 278 4.98 -24.71 -11.36
N ASP A 279 5.18 -24.22 -12.58
CA ASP A 279 4.39 -23.16 -13.17
C ASP A 279 2.98 -23.69 -13.52
N TRP A 280 1.96 -23.04 -12.99
CA TRP A 280 0.56 -23.38 -13.22
C TRP A 280 0.07 -23.19 -14.66
N GLN A 281 0.79 -22.44 -15.45
CA GLN A 281 0.43 -22.16 -16.84
C GLN A 281 0.83 -23.26 -17.81
N ALA A 282 1.54 -24.28 -17.33
CA ALA A 282 1.85 -25.43 -18.16
C ALA A 282 0.62 -26.28 -18.40
N THR A 283 0.00 -26.12 -19.54
CA THR A 283 -1.18 -26.87 -19.98
C THR A 283 -0.98 -28.39 -20.04
N ASP A 284 0.29 -28.84 -20.07
CA ASP A 284 0.68 -30.25 -20.22
C ASP A 284 1.39 -30.83 -18.99
N GLY A 285 1.36 -30.13 -17.85
CA GLY A 285 2.09 -30.56 -16.65
C GLY A 285 3.62 -30.51 -16.78
N VAL A 286 4.11 -29.85 -17.81
CA VAL A 286 5.55 -29.58 -18.01
C VAL A 286 5.83 -28.16 -17.56
N GLU A 287 6.69 -28.01 -16.57
CA GLU A 287 7.15 -26.72 -16.10
C GLU A 287 7.87 -25.95 -17.21
N GLU A 288 7.35 -24.79 -17.59
CA GLU A 288 8.08 -23.89 -18.48
C GLU A 288 9.16 -23.15 -17.72
N LYS A 289 10.39 -23.21 -18.27
CA LYS A 289 11.52 -22.46 -17.72
C LYS A 289 11.30 -20.96 -17.91
N LEU A 290 11.15 -20.24 -16.80
CA LEU A 290 10.95 -18.80 -16.80
C LEU A 290 12.21 -18.04 -17.24
N ASN A 291 12.01 -16.94 -17.95
CA ASN A 291 13.05 -15.98 -18.21
C ASN A 291 13.21 -15.05 -17.02
N PHE A 292 14.45 -14.76 -16.66
CA PHE A 292 14.75 -13.79 -15.60
C PHE A 292 15.75 -12.74 -16.06
N GLU A 293 15.69 -11.58 -15.44
CA GLU A 293 16.69 -10.52 -15.57
C GLU A 293 16.98 -9.93 -14.19
N LEU A 294 18.25 -9.85 -13.83
CA LEU A 294 18.75 -9.18 -12.65
C LEU A 294 19.77 -8.13 -13.10
N THR A 295 19.55 -6.87 -12.71
CA THR A 295 20.49 -5.79 -12.91
C THR A 295 20.93 -5.24 -11.55
N THR A 296 22.24 -5.16 -11.30
CA THR A 296 22.78 -4.58 -10.08
C THR A 296 22.63 -3.05 -10.10
N GLY A 297 22.65 -2.43 -8.94
CA GLY A 297 22.99 -1.00 -8.84
C GLY A 297 24.43 -0.73 -9.30
N ASP A 298 24.82 0.54 -9.24
CA ASP A 298 26.20 0.94 -9.54
C ASP A 298 27.17 0.33 -8.52
N ILE A 299 28.05 -0.53 -9.00
CA ILE A 299 29.17 -1.03 -8.24
C ILE A 299 30.27 0.00 -8.39
N GLY A 300 30.27 1.00 -7.50
CA GLY A 300 31.24 2.09 -7.52
C GLY A 300 32.59 1.67 -6.96
N LEU A 301 33.57 2.47 -7.27
CA LEU A 301 34.86 2.48 -6.60
C LEU A 301 34.74 3.46 -5.43
N ASP A 302 34.86 2.98 -4.21
CA ASP A 302 34.86 3.81 -3.01
C ASP A 302 36.17 4.63 -2.98
N GLY A 303 36.20 5.77 -3.64
CA GLY A 303 37.32 6.70 -3.64
C GLY A 303 37.68 7.26 -5.01
N ALA A 304 38.37 8.40 -5.01
CA ALA A 304 38.84 9.10 -6.22
C ALA A 304 40.08 8.46 -6.88
N GLU A 305 40.52 7.29 -6.39
CA GLU A 305 41.70 6.62 -6.93
C GLU A 305 41.37 5.78 -8.16
N ASP A 306 42.21 5.83 -9.15
CA ASP A 306 42.18 4.99 -10.35
C ASP A 306 42.31 3.49 -9.98
N ARG A 307 41.20 2.85 -9.77
CA ARG A 307 41.13 1.40 -9.52
C ARG A 307 40.46 0.71 -10.69
N TYR A 308 40.72 -0.55 -10.88
CA TYR A 308 40.03 -1.38 -11.84
C TYR A 308 39.64 -2.72 -11.22
N LEU A 309 38.58 -3.26 -11.72
CA LEU A 309 38.12 -4.59 -11.34
C LEU A 309 39.05 -5.62 -12.00
N SER A 310 39.74 -6.42 -11.18
CA SER A 310 40.68 -7.44 -11.70
C SER A 310 40.04 -8.82 -11.81
N ARG A 311 39.05 -9.11 -10.98
CA ARG A 311 38.32 -10.37 -11.00
C ARG A 311 36.90 -10.16 -10.51
N LEU A 312 35.94 -10.84 -11.14
CA LEU A 312 34.59 -10.99 -10.70
C LEU A 312 34.23 -12.47 -10.64
N THR A 313 33.78 -12.93 -9.49
CA THR A 313 33.38 -14.33 -9.28
C THR A 313 31.90 -14.36 -8.92
N LEU A 314 31.11 -15.08 -9.70
CA LEU A 314 29.73 -15.38 -9.38
C LEU A 314 29.62 -16.74 -8.68
N ARG A 315 28.93 -16.79 -7.55
CA ARG A 315 28.48 -18.03 -6.92
C ARG A 315 27.01 -18.21 -7.15
N LEU A 316 26.66 -19.21 -7.90
CA LEU A 316 25.24 -19.50 -8.20
C LEU A 316 25.03 -21.03 -8.24
N ASP A 317 23.82 -21.40 -7.82
CA ASP A 317 23.29 -22.75 -8.02
C ASP A 317 22.33 -22.65 -9.20
N ALA A 318 22.50 -23.50 -10.20
CA ALA A 318 21.66 -23.53 -11.38
C ALA A 318 21.20 -24.97 -11.64
N GLU A 319 19.93 -25.13 -11.98
CA GLU A 319 19.44 -26.41 -12.45
C GLU A 319 19.95 -26.74 -13.86
N CYS A 320 19.99 -28.05 -14.17
CA CYS A 320 20.43 -28.51 -15.48
C CYS A 320 19.66 -27.81 -16.63
N SER A 321 20.38 -27.46 -17.68
CA SER A 321 19.91 -26.69 -18.84
C SER A 321 19.40 -25.27 -18.55
N SER A 322 19.63 -24.73 -17.36
CA SER A 322 19.46 -23.29 -17.13
C SER A 322 20.55 -22.49 -17.79
N THR A 323 20.23 -21.34 -18.33
CA THR A 323 21.18 -20.46 -19.03
C THR A 323 21.30 -19.12 -18.32
N VAL A 324 22.55 -18.59 -18.29
CA VAL A 324 22.82 -17.25 -17.77
C VAL A 324 23.75 -16.53 -18.75
N GLU A 325 23.31 -15.37 -19.22
CA GLU A 325 24.15 -14.39 -19.89
C GLU A 325 24.52 -13.31 -18.89
N VAL A 326 25.80 -13.02 -18.77
CA VAL A 326 26.32 -11.93 -17.93
C VAL A 326 26.82 -10.82 -18.85
N ALA A 327 26.28 -9.63 -18.66
CA ALA A 327 26.70 -8.42 -19.36
C ALA A 327 27.14 -7.36 -18.34
N ALA A 328 28.05 -6.50 -18.75
CA ALA A 328 28.56 -5.37 -17.98
C ALA A 328 28.30 -4.06 -18.70
N SER A 329 28.00 -3.01 -17.94
CA SER A 329 27.94 -1.63 -18.41
C SER A 329 28.90 -0.80 -17.56
N TYR A 330 29.78 -0.06 -18.20
CA TYR A 330 30.78 0.79 -17.58
C TYR A 330 30.39 2.25 -17.74
N ASP A 331 30.39 3.01 -16.65
CA ASP A 331 30.11 4.45 -16.62
C ASP A 331 28.79 4.83 -17.34
N GLY A 332 27.76 3.97 -17.21
CA GLY A 332 26.47 4.17 -17.87
C GLY A 332 26.48 3.93 -19.40
N GLY A 333 27.55 3.39 -19.95
CA GLY A 333 27.68 3.05 -21.35
C GLY A 333 26.84 1.82 -21.77
N PRO A 334 26.97 1.36 -23.02
CA PRO A 334 26.22 0.21 -23.53
C PRO A 334 26.56 -1.08 -22.78
N TRP A 335 25.62 -2.03 -22.81
CA TRP A 335 25.81 -3.35 -22.26
C TRP A 335 26.72 -4.21 -23.15
N GLU A 336 27.76 -4.76 -22.58
CA GLU A 336 28.70 -5.65 -23.24
C GLU A 336 28.61 -7.05 -22.62
N THR A 337 28.37 -8.07 -23.43
CA THR A 337 28.32 -9.46 -22.95
C THR A 337 29.72 -9.90 -22.50
N VAL A 338 29.82 -10.33 -21.25
CA VAL A 338 31.06 -10.80 -20.63
C VAL A 338 31.14 -12.32 -20.70
N ALA A 339 30.05 -13.03 -20.45
CA ALA A 339 30.01 -14.48 -20.47
C ALA A 339 28.61 -15.00 -20.75
N SER A 340 28.53 -16.17 -21.37
CA SER A 340 27.32 -16.99 -21.49
C SER A 340 27.58 -18.34 -20.88
N LEU A 341 26.74 -18.74 -19.94
CA LEU A 341 26.89 -19.98 -19.19
C LEU A 341 25.64 -20.83 -19.40
N THR A 342 25.85 -22.12 -19.68
CA THR A 342 24.78 -23.13 -19.68
C THR A 342 25.10 -24.14 -18.59
N ALA A 343 24.18 -24.34 -17.66
CA ALA A 343 24.37 -25.29 -16.58
C ALA A 343 24.26 -26.73 -17.12
N GLN A 344 25.33 -27.49 -17.05
CA GLN A 344 25.36 -28.93 -17.35
C GLN A 344 25.20 -29.75 -16.06
N ASP A 345 25.76 -29.22 -14.95
CA ASP A 345 25.65 -29.77 -13.59
C ASP A 345 25.44 -28.63 -12.59
N LYS A 346 25.07 -28.94 -11.33
CA LYS A 346 24.99 -27.94 -10.25
C LYS A 346 26.38 -27.31 -10.02
N ARG A 347 26.67 -26.28 -10.79
CA ARG A 347 27.90 -25.49 -10.63
C ARG A 347 27.70 -24.41 -9.59
N ARG A 348 28.72 -24.16 -8.75
CA ARG A 348 28.63 -23.25 -7.61
C ARG A 348 29.48 -21.98 -7.72
N SER A 349 30.44 -21.92 -8.64
CA SER A 349 31.36 -20.77 -8.76
C SER A 349 31.86 -20.59 -10.17
N PHE A 350 31.83 -19.37 -10.68
CA PHE A 350 32.34 -18.98 -11.98
C PHE A 350 33.18 -17.73 -11.85
N ASP A 351 34.42 -17.80 -12.31
CA ASP A 351 35.23 -16.61 -12.56
C ASP A 351 34.88 -16.07 -13.95
N LEU A 352 34.45 -14.83 -14.01
CA LEU A 352 34.13 -14.21 -15.28
C LEU A 352 35.40 -13.77 -16.02
N PRO A 353 35.47 -13.97 -17.34
CA PRO A 353 36.59 -13.54 -18.17
C PRO A 353 36.51 -12.00 -18.37
N PHE A 354 36.94 -11.27 -17.38
CA PHE A 354 36.87 -9.82 -17.37
C PHE A 354 38.13 -9.22 -17.97
N VAL A 355 37.99 -8.30 -18.92
CA VAL A 355 39.12 -7.50 -19.38
C VAL A 355 39.21 -6.28 -18.46
N PRO A 356 40.27 -6.16 -17.64
CA PRO A 356 40.42 -5.03 -16.75
C PRO A 356 40.51 -3.73 -17.54
N ARG A 357 39.60 -2.79 -17.23
CA ARG A 357 39.65 -1.41 -17.75
C ARG A 357 39.29 -0.43 -16.66
N ARG A 358 39.75 0.83 -16.75
CA ARG A 358 39.43 1.89 -15.83
C ARG A 358 37.96 2.28 -16.01
N HIS A 359 37.27 2.47 -14.93
CA HIS A 359 35.87 2.92 -14.89
C HIS A 359 35.56 3.52 -13.52
N GLY A 360 34.62 4.47 -13.47
CA GLY A 360 34.09 5.02 -12.24
C GLY A 360 33.00 4.13 -11.64
N THR A 361 32.07 3.65 -12.47
CA THR A 361 30.97 2.76 -12.06
C THR A 361 30.85 1.56 -12.97
N LEU A 362 30.37 0.47 -12.42
CA LEU A 362 30.10 -0.79 -13.13
C LEU A 362 28.72 -1.28 -12.75
N ARG A 363 27.91 -1.63 -13.74
CA ARG A 363 26.67 -2.40 -13.54
C ARG A 363 26.82 -3.77 -14.18
N LEU A 364 26.26 -4.77 -13.52
CA LEU A 364 26.13 -6.11 -14.05
C LEU A 364 24.69 -6.42 -14.36
N ARG A 365 24.45 -7.11 -15.46
CA ARG A 365 23.17 -7.64 -15.83
C ARG A 365 23.27 -9.14 -16.09
N LEU A 366 22.47 -9.90 -15.37
CA LEU A 366 22.34 -11.34 -15.54
C LEU A 366 20.98 -11.59 -16.18
N LYS A 367 20.97 -12.14 -17.37
CA LYS A 367 19.76 -12.59 -18.08
C LYS A 367 19.84 -14.08 -18.27
N GLY A 368 18.73 -14.77 -18.16
CA GLY A 368 18.75 -16.19 -18.38
C GLY A 368 17.37 -16.81 -18.40
N ARG A 369 17.39 -18.13 -18.47
CA ARG A 369 16.18 -18.96 -18.44
C ARG A 369 16.42 -20.16 -17.53
N GLY A 370 15.43 -20.48 -16.71
CA GLY A 370 15.45 -21.60 -15.79
C GLY A 370 15.66 -21.20 -14.34
N GLN A 371 15.80 -22.17 -13.46
CA GLN A 371 15.93 -21.95 -12.02
C GLN A 371 17.39 -21.68 -11.65
N ILE A 372 17.64 -20.51 -11.07
CA ILE A 372 18.98 -20.08 -10.66
C ILE A 372 18.88 -19.36 -9.32
N THR A 373 19.75 -19.77 -8.41
CA THR A 373 19.94 -19.08 -7.14
C THR A 373 21.30 -18.39 -7.13
N LEU A 374 21.31 -17.07 -7.16
CA LEU A 374 22.53 -16.28 -7.00
C LEU A 374 22.89 -16.20 -5.52
N ARG A 375 24.04 -16.81 -5.13
CA ARG A 375 24.53 -16.85 -3.75
C ARG A 375 25.36 -15.63 -3.40
N SER A 376 26.28 -15.24 -4.29
CA SER A 376 27.11 -14.05 -4.09
C SER A 376 27.75 -13.57 -5.37
N ILE A 377 28.10 -12.29 -5.37
CA ILE A 377 28.97 -11.66 -6.36
C ILE A 377 30.19 -11.16 -5.59
N ALA A 378 31.37 -11.77 -5.85
CA ALA A 378 32.61 -11.37 -5.23
C ALA A 378 33.44 -10.58 -6.24
N LYS A 379 33.95 -9.42 -5.84
CA LYS A 379 34.81 -8.56 -6.65
C LYS A 379 36.23 -8.52 -6.05
N THR A 380 37.26 -8.56 -6.89
CA THR A 380 38.64 -8.26 -6.52
C THR A 380 39.07 -7.01 -7.28
N MET A 381 39.56 -6.03 -6.55
CA MET A 381 39.97 -4.75 -7.10
C MET A 381 41.48 -4.63 -7.01
N ALA A 382 42.12 -4.08 -8.01
CA ALA A 382 43.54 -3.75 -8.02
C ALA A 382 43.70 -2.23 -8.18
N ALA A 383 44.60 -1.63 -7.41
CA ALA A 383 45.02 -0.27 -7.60
C ALA A 383 45.90 -0.18 -8.86
N ALA A 384 45.61 0.77 -9.74
CA ALA A 384 46.57 1.13 -10.76
C ALA A 384 47.82 1.69 -10.06
N LYS A 385 48.97 1.09 -10.23
CA LYS A 385 50.22 1.74 -9.83
C LYS A 385 50.37 3.00 -10.68
N GLY A 386 50.01 4.13 -10.13
CA GLY A 386 50.30 5.45 -10.70
C GLY A 386 51.80 5.61 -10.68
N GLY A 387 52.45 5.39 -11.76
CA GLY A 387 53.76 5.95 -11.98
C GLY A 387 53.62 7.44 -12.16
N ILE A 388 53.70 8.23 -11.08
CA ILE A 388 54.06 9.64 -11.18
C ILE A 388 55.55 9.63 -11.54
N ALA A 389 55.85 9.75 -12.83
CA ALA A 389 57.16 10.18 -13.25
C ALA A 389 57.29 11.64 -12.73
N GLY A 390 58.04 11.81 -11.67
CA GLY A 390 58.47 13.10 -11.19
C GLY A 390 59.24 13.79 -12.31
N GLY A 391 58.66 14.81 -12.91
CA GLY A 391 59.36 15.80 -13.67
C GLY A 391 59.70 16.92 -12.72
N GLU A 392 60.93 16.93 -12.25
CA GLU A 392 61.61 18.13 -11.77
C GLU A 392 61.65 19.18 -12.90
N VAL A 393 61.15 20.34 -12.67
CA VAL A 393 61.78 21.62 -13.00
C VAL A 393 61.38 22.67 -11.94
#